data_c2012b5f6fac3f458e82d66ec83a3ac8
#
_entry.id   c2012b5f6fac3f458e82d66ec83a3ac8
#
_cell.length_a   1.000
_cell.length_b   1.000
_cell.length_c   1.000
_cell.angle_alpha   90.00
_cell.angle_beta   90.00
_cell.angle_gamma   90.00
#
_symmetry.space_group_name_H-M   'P 1'
#
loop_
_entity.id
_entity.type
_entity.pdbx_description
1 polymer ?
#
loop_
_entity_poly.entity_id
_entity_poly.type
_entity_poly.pdbx_seq_one_letter_code
_entity_poly.pdbx_strand_id
1 'polypeptide(L)'
;MKYRCMIVDDEPLAHAVLIHYISFIPQLTLIAQFFNTSEARQYLNKNETDILLLDIKMPGEDGLQFLEKLNQRPITLMTTASRDYAIEGFDLGVMDYLIKPIKKERFEQGIHRAIEFLELTKKNPVIIEEP
;
A
#
# COMPACT_ATOMS: atom_id res chain seq x y z
N MET A 1 -12.02 -13.04 -7.16
CA MET A 1 -12.39 -11.85 -6.41
C MET A 1 -11.31 -10.79 -6.59
N LYS A 2 -11.74 -9.55 -6.71
CA LYS A 2 -10.79 -8.47 -6.93
C LYS A 2 -10.61 -7.62 -5.70
N TYR A 3 -9.38 -7.14 -5.51
CA TYR A 3 -9.04 -6.25 -4.41
C TYR A 3 -8.72 -4.87 -4.95
N ARG A 4 -9.23 -3.85 -4.27
CA ARG A 4 -9.06 -2.46 -4.67
C ARG A 4 -7.73 -1.96 -4.15
N CYS A 5 -6.90 -1.44 -5.04
CA CYS A 5 -5.63 -0.86 -4.63
C CYS A 5 -5.51 0.59 -5.08
N MET A 6 -4.72 1.35 -4.35
CA MET A 6 -4.42 2.73 -4.69
C MET A 6 -2.94 3.02 -4.52
N ILE A 7 -2.45 4.01 -5.24
CA ILE A 7 -1.05 4.41 -5.22
C ILE A 7 -0.94 5.85 -4.70
N VAL A 8 -0.02 6.06 -3.76
CA VAL A 8 0.32 7.40 -3.28
C VAL A 8 1.83 7.56 -3.39
N ASP A 9 2.25 8.42 -4.31
CA ASP A 9 3.66 8.66 -4.61
C ASP A 9 3.75 9.99 -5.34
N ASP A 10 4.73 10.83 -5.02
CA ASP A 10 4.85 12.14 -5.66
C ASP A 10 5.49 12.09 -7.04
N GLU A 11 6.04 10.95 -7.45
CA GLU A 11 6.71 10.80 -8.74
C GLU A 11 5.85 10.10 -9.78
N PRO A 12 5.54 10.74 -10.91
CA PRO A 12 4.75 10.09 -11.97
C PRO A 12 5.37 8.80 -12.49
N LEU A 13 6.70 8.73 -12.57
CA LEU A 13 7.37 7.52 -13.06
C LEU A 13 7.10 6.33 -12.13
N ALA A 14 7.06 6.55 -10.82
CA ALA A 14 6.75 5.48 -9.88
C ALA A 14 5.35 4.93 -10.13
N HIS A 15 4.38 5.80 -10.39
CA HIS A 15 3.03 5.37 -10.76
C HIS A 15 3.05 4.50 -12.01
N ALA A 16 3.78 4.93 -13.04
CA ALA A 16 3.83 4.18 -14.29
C ALA A 16 4.38 2.75 -14.08
N VAL A 17 5.42 2.63 -13.27
CA VAL A 17 6.01 1.32 -12.97
C VAL A 17 5.01 0.42 -12.24
N LEU A 18 4.36 0.95 -11.20
CA LEU A 18 3.42 0.17 -10.41
C LEU A 18 2.17 -0.20 -11.21
N ILE A 19 1.68 0.70 -12.04
CA ILE A 19 0.53 0.42 -12.91
C ILE A 19 0.87 -0.72 -13.85
N HIS A 20 2.07 -0.69 -14.43
CA HIS A 20 2.52 -1.76 -15.32
C HIS A 20 2.51 -3.10 -14.59
N TYR A 21 3.08 -3.17 -13.38
CA TYR A 21 3.12 -4.41 -12.61
C TYR A 21 1.72 -4.88 -12.19
N ILE A 22 0.85 -3.95 -11.81
CA ILE A 22 -0.54 -4.26 -11.43
C ILE A 22 -1.27 -4.94 -12.60
N SER A 23 -0.96 -4.54 -13.83
CA SER A 23 -1.62 -5.08 -15.01
C SER A 23 -1.43 -6.59 -15.17
N PHE A 24 -0.42 -7.17 -14.53
CA PHE A 24 -0.17 -8.61 -14.59
C PHE A 24 -0.84 -9.39 -13.46
N ILE A 25 -1.56 -8.71 -12.57
CA ILE A 25 -2.19 -9.38 -11.42
C ILE A 25 -3.71 -9.24 -11.53
N PRO A 26 -4.40 -10.29 -12.00
CA PRO A 26 -5.85 -10.21 -12.24
C PRO A 26 -6.67 -9.90 -10.99
N GLN A 27 -6.16 -10.23 -9.81
CA GLN A 27 -6.87 -10.02 -8.55
C GLN A 27 -6.90 -8.55 -8.11
N LEU A 28 -6.12 -7.68 -8.78
CA LEU A 28 -6.06 -6.28 -8.39
C LEU A 28 -6.88 -5.40 -9.33
N THR A 29 -7.52 -4.39 -8.75
CA THR A 29 -8.14 -3.31 -9.50
C THR A 29 -7.57 -2.00 -8.95
N LEU A 30 -6.90 -1.23 -9.81
CA LEU A 30 -6.40 0.08 -9.41
C LEU A 30 -7.56 1.06 -9.42
N ILE A 31 -7.90 1.61 -8.25
CA ILE A 31 -9.05 2.49 -8.11
C ILE A 31 -8.71 3.96 -8.03
N ALA A 32 -7.48 4.29 -7.65
CA ALA A 32 -7.11 5.70 -7.48
C ALA A 32 -5.59 5.87 -7.44
N GLN A 33 -5.15 7.06 -7.83
CA GLN A 33 -3.75 7.45 -7.78
C GLN A 33 -3.67 8.86 -7.23
N PHE A 34 -2.74 9.09 -6.30
CA PHE A 34 -2.53 10.41 -5.72
C PHE A 34 -1.05 10.73 -5.67
N PHE A 35 -0.74 12.02 -5.79
CA PHE A 35 0.63 12.53 -5.80
C PHE A 35 0.97 13.28 -4.52
N ASN A 36 0.05 13.31 -3.57
CA ASN A 36 0.26 13.91 -2.25
C ASN A 36 -0.68 13.24 -1.25
N THR A 37 -0.38 13.42 0.04
CA THR A 37 -1.14 12.75 1.10
C THR A 37 -2.48 13.40 1.38
N SER A 38 -2.61 14.69 1.12
CA SER A 38 -3.84 15.41 1.41
C SER A 38 -5.02 14.85 0.62
N GLU A 39 -4.85 14.69 -0.69
CA GLU A 39 -5.89 14.15 -1.55
C GLU A 39 -6.16 12.66 -1.25
N ALA A 40 -5.09 11.92 -0.95
CA ALA A 40 -5.23 10.52 -0.59
C ALA A 40 -6.07 10.34 0.67
N ARG A 41 -5.84 11.19 1.67
CA ARG A 41 -6.59 11.14 2.92
C ARG A 41 -8.07 11.39 2.69
N GLN A 42 -8.40 12.38 1.87
CA GLN A 42 -9.79 12.67 1.54
C GLN A 42 -10.47 11.49 0.87
N TYR A 43 -9.75 10.85 -0.04
CA TYR A 43 -10.28 9.68 -0.74
C TYR A 43 -10.53 8.52 0.21
N LEU A 44 -9.58 8.24 1.09
CA LEU A 44 -9.68 7.14 2.05
C LEU A 44 -10.81 7.34 3.07
N ASN A 45 -11.15 8.59 3.36
CA ASN A 45 -12.25 8.87 4.27
C ASN A 45 -13.61 8.51 3.68
N LYS A 46 -13.70 8.39 2.37
CA LYS A 46 -14.98 8.19 1.68
C LYS A 46 -15.04 6.88 0.89
N ASN A 47 -13.94 6.20 0.71
CA ASN A 47 -13.87 5.03 -0.17
C ASN A 47 -13.09 3.91 0.50
N GLU A 48 -13.62 2.69 0.43
CA GLU A 48 -12.91 1.53 0.93
C GLU A 48 -11.78 1.16 -0.01
N THR A 49 -10.62 0.87 0.56
CA THR A 49 -9.43 0.45 -0.19
C THR A 49 -8.84 -0.75 0.52
N ASP A 50 -8.51 -1.78 -0.25
CA ASP A 50 -7.97 -3.00 0.34
C ASP A 50 -6.45 -2.96 0.49
N ILE A 51 -5.76 -2.41 -0.50
CA ILE A 51 -4.29 -2.38 -0.53
C ILE A 51 -3.82 -0.98 -0.89
N LEU A 52 -2.90 -0.45 -0.09
CA LEU A 52 -2.30 0.86 -0.29
C LEU A 52 -0.83 0.70 -0.64
N LEU A 53 -0.43 1.24 -1.79
CA LEU A 53 0.97 1.32 -2.22
C LEU A 53 1.44 2.73 -1.92
N LEU A 54 2.31 2.88 -0.92
CA LEU A 54 2.60 4.18 -0.32
C LEU A 54 4.09 4.48 -0.31
N ASP A 55 4.48 5.54 -0.99
CA ASP A 55 5.86 6.03 -0.95
C ASP A 55 6.14 6.70 0.39
N ILE A 56 7.34 6.51 0.92
CA ILE A 56 7.73 7.15 2.17
C ILE A 56 8.14 8.61 1.95
N LYS A 57 9.06 8.83 1.04
CA LYS A 57 9.67 10.16 0.84
C LYS A 57 8.82 11.03 -0.07
N MET A 58 8.08 11.95 0.52
CA MET A 58 7.28 12.91 -0.22
C MET A 58 7.44 14.29 0.43
N PRO A 59 7.35 15.38 -0.35
CA PRO A 59 7.42 16.72 0.22
C PRO A 59 6.30 16.97 1.23
N GLY A 60 6.62 17.68 2.30
CA GLY A 60 5.66 17.94 3.35
C GLY A 60 5.50 16.71 4.25
N GLU A 61 4.30 16.15 4.29
CA GLU A 61 4.03 14.97 5.09
C GLU A 61 4.56 13.74 4.36
N ASP A 62 5.42 12.94 5.01
CA ASP A 62 5.91 11.70 4.41
C ASP A 62 4.92 10.54 4.62
N GLY A 63 5.23 9.40 4.00
CA GLY A 63 4.34 8.24 4.06
C GLY A 63 4.16 7.67 5.46
N LEU A 64 5.20 7.70 6.28
CA LEU A 64 5.12 7.17 7.65
C LEU A 64 4.19 8.04 8.49
N GLN A 65 4.35 9.37 8.39
CA GLN A 65 3.50 10.31 9.10
C GLN A 65 2.05 10.17 8.66
N PHE A 66 1.84 10.03 7.36
CA PHE A 66 0.51 9.85 6.80
C PHE A 66 -0.16 8.59 7.34
N LEU A 67 0.55 7.48 7.30
CA LEU A 67 0.01 6.19 7.75
C LEU A 67 -0.33 6.23 9.24
N GLU A 68 0.54 6.83 10.04
CA GLU A 68 0.34 6.94 11.48
C GLU A 68 -0.95 7.66 11.83
N LYS A 69 -1.35 8.63 11.01
CA LYS A 69 -2.53 9.45 11.27
C LYS A 69 -3.83 8.84 10.74
N LEU A 70 -3.75 7.77 9.96
CA LEU A 70 -4.97 7.14 9.43
C LEU A 70 -5.69 6.37 10.53
N ASN A 71 -6.99 6.57 10.63
CA ASN A 71 -7.83 5.86 11.59
C ASN A 71 -8.05 4.40 11.17
N GLN A 72 -8.33 4.19 9.89
CA GLN A 72 -8.48 2.86 9.32
C GLN A 72 -7.46 2.72 8.21
N ARG A 73 -6.57 1.76 8.37
CA ARG A 73 -5.46 1.56 7.43
C ARG A 73 -5.75 0.38 6.52
N PRO A 74 -5.68 0.57 5.20
CA PRO A 74 -5.64 -0.58 4.28
C PRO A 74 -4.39 -1.40 4.53
N ILE A 75 -4.35 -2.59 3.99
CA ILE A 75 -3.08 -3.34 3.94
C ILE A 75 -2.09 -2.48 3.18
N THR A 76 -0.96 -2.16 3.78
CA THR A 76 -0.02 -1.21 3.20
C THR A 76 1.29 -1.86 2.82
N LEU A 77 1.72 -1.60 1.58
CA LEU A 77 3.07 -1.92 1.10
C LEU A 77 3.76 -0.58 0.90
N MET A 78 4.86 -0.38 1.62
CA MET A 78 5.61 0.87 1.49
C MET A 78 6.69 0.75 0.44
N THR A 79 6.93 1.84 -0.28
CA THR A 79 7.98 1.91 -1.29
C THR A 79 8.95 3.03 -0.93
N THR A 80 10.23 2.80 -1.17
CA THR A 80 11.25 3.81 -0.88
C THR A 80 12.57 3.47 -1.56
N ALA A 81 13.40 4.48 -1.75
CA ALA A 81 14.77 4.28 -2.22
C ALA A 81 15.73 3.94 -1.08
N SER A 82 15.29 4.01 0.17
CA SER A 82 16.15 3.81 1.33
C SER A 82 15.64 2.68 2.23
N ARG A 83 16.57 1.87 2.76
CA ARG A 83 16.25 0.81 3.72
C ARG A 83 16.10 1.32 5.14
N ASP A 84 16.42 2.59 5.36
CA ASP A 84 16.49 3.15 6.71
C ASP A 84 15.15 3.22 7.43
N TYR A 85 14.04 3.09 6.69
CA TYR A 85 12.70 3.23 7.25
C TYR A 85 12.00 1.92 7.56
N ALA A 86 12.67 0.78 7.36
CA ALA A 86 12.02 -0.52 7.51
C ALA A 86 11.47 -0.75 8.92
N ILE A 87 12.25 -0.39 9.94
CA ILE A 87 11.85 -0.60 11.32
C ILE A 87 10.61 0.22 11.66
N GLU A 88 10.59 1.48 11.27
CA GLU A 88 9.45 2.36 11.52
C GLU A 88 8.19 1.86 10.80
N GLY A 89 8.36 1.35 9.57
CA GLY A 89 7.26 0.79 8.82
C GLY A 89 6.65 -0.44 9.49
N PHE A 90 7.49 -1.32 10.01
CA PHE A 90 7.01 -2.50 10.72
C PHE A 90 6.27 -2.14 12.00
N ASP A 91 6.71 -1.11 12.71
CA ASP A 91 6.03 -0.64 13.91
C ASP A 91 4.62 -0.14 13.60
N LEU A 92 4.38 0.31 12.38
CA LEU A 92 3.06 0.77 11.93
C LEU A 92 2.20 -0.35 11.32
N GLY A 93 2.70 -1.58 11.32
CA GLY A 93 1.96 -2.73 10.80
C GLY A 93 1.96 -2.83 9.28
N VAL A 94 3.01 -2.34 8.64
CA VAL A 94 3.15 -2.42 7.18
C VAL A 94 3.34 -3.87 6.77
N MET A 95 2.62 -4.29 5.72
CA MET A 95 2.68 -5.67 5.25
C MET A 95 4.02 -6.00 4.60
N ASP A 96 4.59 -5.06 3.86
CA ASP A 96 5.86 -5.28 3.18
C ASP A 96 6.52 -3.94 2.88
N TYR A 97 7.78 -4.01 2.50
CA TYR A 97 8.65 -2.86 2.34
C TYR A 97 9.46 -3.05 1.08
N LEU A 98 9.13 -2.32 0.03
CA LEU A 98 9.68 -2.50 -1.30
C LEU A 98 10.72 -1.43 -1.61
N ILE A 99 11.95 -1.85 -1.90
CA ILE A 99 13.06 -0.94 -2.19
C ILE A 99 13.07 -0.59 -3.67
N LYS A 100 13.11 0.69 -3.99
CA LYS A 100 13.22 1.17 -5.38
C LYS A 100 14.65 0.97 -5.88
N PRO A 101 14.86 0.64 -7.15
CA PRO A 101 13.85 0.31 -8.16
C PRO A 101 13.18 -1.04 -7.86
N ILE A 102 11.86 -1.05 -7.87
CA ILE A 102 11.11 -2.25 -7.49
C ILE A 102 11.09 -3.21 -8.68
N LYS A 103 11.58 -4.43 -8.48
CA LYS A 103 11.53 -5.47 -9.50
C LYS A 103 10.15 -6.10 -9.53
N LYS A 104 9.74 -6.54 -10.71
CA LYS A 104 8.43 -7.14 -10.90
C LYS A 104 8.18 -8.30 -9.93
N GLU A 105 9.14 -9.21 -9.83
CA GLU A 105 9.01 -10.39 -8.97
C GLU A 105 8.87 -9.98 -7.50
N ARG A 106 9.59 -8.96 -7.09
CA ARG A 106 9.54 -8.49 -5.70
C ARG A 106 8.18 -7.86 -5.40
N PHE A 107 7.66 -7.09 -6.35
CA PHE A 107 6.33 -6.50 -6.23
C PHE A 107 5.29 -7.62 -6.10
N GLU A 108 5.37 -8.63 -6.96
CA GLU A 108 4.44 -9.75 -6.95
C GLU A 108 4.45 -10.50 -5.62
N GLN A 109 5.63 -10.70 -5.03
CA GLN A 109 5.75 -11.34 -3.72
C GLN A 109 4.99 -10.56 -2.65
N GLY A 110 5.17 -9.24 -2.64
CA GLY A 110 4.49 -8.40 -1.65
C GLY A 110 2.99 -8.40 -1.83
N ILE A 111 2.53 -8.30 -3.07
CA ILE A 111 1.10 -8.30 -3.38
C ILE A 111 0.46 -9.66 -3.03
N HIS A 112 1.12 -10.76 -3.37
CA HIS A 112 0.58 -12.08 -3.06
C HIS A 112 0.45 -12.28 -1.55
N ARG A 113 1.41 -11.78 -0.79
CA ARG A 113 1.34 -11.81 0.67
C ARG A 113 0.15 -11.02 1.19
N ALA A 114 -0.09 -9.85 0.62
CA ALA A 114 -1.23 -9.01 0.99
C ALA A 114 -2.56 -9.69 0.65
N ILE A 115 -2.66 -10.26 -0.55
CA ILE A 115 -3.86 -10.96 -0.98
C ILE A 115 -4.13 -12.17 -0.08
N GLU A 116 -3.09 -12.93 0.24
CA GLU A 116 -3.21 -14.09 1.11
C GLU A 116 -3.77 -13.70 2.48
N PHE A 117 -3.26 -12.61 3.04
CA PHE A 117 -3.76 -12.10 4.31
C PHE A 117 -5.24 -11.71 4.21
N LEU A 118 -5.62 -11.02 3.14
CA LEU A 118 -7.00 -10.61 2.93
C LEU A 118 -7.93 -11.81 2.77
N GLU A 119 -7.47 -12.86 2.06
CA GLU A 119 -8.24 -14.08 1.91
C GLU A 119 -8.46 -14.77 3.25
N LEU A 120 -7.44 -14.82 4.08
CA LEU A 120 -7.53 -15.43 5.41
C LEU A 120 -8.50 -14.69 6.30
N THR A 121 -8.48 -13.37 6.29
CA THR A 121 -9.38 -12.57 7.13
C THR A 121 -10.83 -12.72 6.70
N LYS A 122 -11.09 -12.91 5.42
CA LYS A 122 -12.45 -13.16 4.93
C LYS A 122 -12.97 -14.52 5.37
N LYS A 123 -12.11 -15.53 5.36
CA LYS A 123 -12.49 -16.88 5.76
C LYS A 123 -12.62 -17.03 7.26
N ASN A 124 -11.87 -16.25 8.02
CA ASN A 124 -11.80 -16.37 9.47
C ASN A 124 -11.87 -14.99 10.12
N PRO A 125 -13.03 -14.30 10.01
CA PRO A 125 -13.14 -12.93 10.52
C PRO A 125 -12.91 -12.81 12.01
N VAL A 126 -13.15 -13.86 12.78
CA VAL A 126 -12.92 -13.90 14.21
C VAL A 126 -11.45 -13.60 14.58
N ILE A 127 -10.53 -13.97 13.70
CA ILE A 127 -9.11 -13.76 13.95
C ILE A 127 -8.76 -12.28 14.06
N ILE A 128 -9.43 -11.42 13.29
CA ILE A 128 -9.14 -10.00 13.30
C ILE A 128 -9.88 -9.25 14.41
N GLU A 129 -10.77 -9.92 15.11
CA GLU A 129 -11.52 -9.33 16.20
C GLU A 129 -10.86 -9.52 17.56
N GLU A 130 -9.76 -10.19 17.59
CA GLU A 130 -9.03 -10.45 18.84
C GLU A 130 -8.60 -9.15 19.48
N PRO A 131 -8.87 -8.95 20.76
CA PRO A 131 -8.48 -7.74 21.48
C PRO A 131 -6.98 -7.65 21.68
#